data_f088e0ce82bbda98ae656610eeb2e67f
#
_entry.id   f088e0ce82bbda98ae656610eeb2e67f
#
_cell.length_a   1.000
_cell.length_b   1.000
_cell.length_c   1.000
_cell.angle_alpha   90.00
_cell.angle_beta   90.00
_cell.angle_gamma   90.00
#
_symmetry.space_group_name_H-M   'P 1'
#
loop_
_entity.id
_entity.type
_entity.pdbx_description
1 polymer ?
#
loop_
_entity_poly.entity_id
_entity_poly.type
_entity_poly.pdbx_seq_one_letter_code
_entity_poly.pdbx_strand_id
1 'polypeptide(L)'
;MNTTRRHVSLRFFVAAALAAPLLLLAAPAPDAVGATRTCSSTTAVANRPTLRYGDTGSCVKVLQNILLGKGYSIGSSYATGTFGSGTLGAVRRYQSTKLTLVIDGVVGPTTWNRLVNGGGTTYSISSGPNTSARVILSFDDCPKSYSAFQSAVLGAKSLGVALVLAPTGNCISAGRFSPSYARANGHYVINHSISHPNLSNLSYSSVRYQLGSPGVVTSYGRPPYGSYDFTVRDAYASKGMRIWTWDVDTSDYTGRTQAQVVNHVVTYSRAGDTVLMHMGWNAFNKSAIAAMKSGLAAKGLGVCRNPGTTTPTYPKTIGC
;
A
#
# COMPACT_ATOMS: atom_id res chain seq x y z
N MET A 1 -20.96 53.63 60.81
CA MET A 1 -21.60 53.99 59.52
C MET A 1 -20.52 54.46 58.58
N ASN A 2 -20.06 53.60 57.71
CA ASN A 2 -19.26 54.02 56.56
C ASN A 2 -19.26 52.89 55.53
N THR A 3 -20.04 53.10 54.48
CA THR A 3 -20.27 52.18 53.37
C THR A 3 -19.17 52.44 52.33
N THR A 4 -18.26 51.50 52.17
CA THR A 4 -17.25 51.55 51.12
C THR A 4 -17.76 50.76 49.88
N ARG A 5 -18.09 51.49 48.82
CA ARG A 5 -18.43 50.93 47.52
C ARG A 5 -17.13 50.44 46.84
N ARG A 6 -17.08 49.14 46.50
CA ARG A 6 -16.03 48.60 45.63
C ARG A 6 -16.47 48.74 44.17
N HIS A 7 -15.68 49.48 43.39
CA HIS A 7 -15.78 49.54 41.93
C HIS A 7 -15.22 48.26 41.32
N VAL A 8 -16.05 47.53 40.62
CA VAL A 8 -15.61 46.38 39.79
C VAL A 8 -15.31 46.94 38.40
N SER A 9 -14.04 46.98 38.02
CA SER A 9 -13.59 47.33 36.69
C SER A 9 -13.72 46.13 35.77
N LEU A 10 -14.65 46.19 34.79
CA LEU A 10 -14.85 45.20 33.75
C LEU A 10 -13.79 45.41 32.67
N ARG A 11 -12.79 44.55 32.62
CA ARG A 11 -11.81 44.55 31.53
C ARG A 11 -12.38 43.76 30.37
N PHE A 12 -12.67 44.42 29.28
CA PHE A 12 -13.00 43.79 28.01
C PHE A 12 -11.70 43.22 27.41
N PHE A 13 -11.61 41.88 27.30
CA PHE A 13 -10.60 41.22 26.44
C PHE A 13 -11.11 41.22 25.00
N VAL A 14 -10.46 41.99 24.14
CA VAL A 14 -10.64 41.90 22.71
C VAL A 14 -9.87 40.66 22.23
N ALA A 15 -10.59 39.58 21.90
CA ALA A 15 -10.00 38.43 21.25
C ALA A 15 -9.75 38.78 19.77
N ALA A 16 -8.48 38.97 19.42
CA ALA A 16 -8.09 39.07 18.03
C ALA A 16 -8.19 37.67 17.37
N ALA A 17 -9.20 37.48 16.54
CA ALA A 17 -9.33 36.30 15.70
C ALA A 17 -8.27 36.35 14.60
N LEU A 18 -7.22 35.57 14.74
CA LEU A 18 -6.26 35.28 13.68
C LEU A 18 -6.95 34.42 12.62
N ALA A 19 -7.41 35.04 11.54
CA ALA A 19 -7.84 34.33 10.36
C ALA A 19 -6.63 33.73 9.66
N ALA A 20 -6.44 32.41 9.81
CA ALA A 20 -5.50 31.66 9.00
C ALA A 20 -6.01 31.62 7.55
N PRO A 21 -5.17 31.92 6.54
CA PRO A 21 -5.58 31.76 5.16
C PRO A 21 -5.81 30.27 4.87
N LEU A 22 -7.06 29.94 4.54
CA LEU A 22 -7.41 28.64 3.98
C LEU A 22 -6.74 28.56 2.59
N LEU A 23 -5.61 27.86 2.49
CA LEU A 23 -5.07 27.48 1.17
C LEU A 23 -6.09 26.52 0.55
N LEU A 24 -6.99 27.06 -0.28
CA LEU A 24 -7.73 26.25 -1.23
C LEU A 24 -6.70 25.64 -2.18
N LEU A 25 -6.37 24.38 -1.99
CA LEU A 25 -5.77 23.55 -3.04
C LEU A 25 -6.79 23.54 -4.18
N ALA A 26 -6.58 24.39 -5.17
CA ALA A 26 -7.35 24.38 -6.42
C ALA A 26 -7.26 22.96 -6.98
N ALA A 27 -8.37 22.26 -7.05
CA ALA A 27 -8.47 21.05 -7.85
C ALA A 27 -8.03 21.41 -9.28
N PRO A 28 -7.22 20.59 -9.95
CA PRO A 28 -6.86 20.86 -11.34
C PRO A 28 -8.16 21.03 -12.12
N ALA A 29 -8.27 22.17 -12.81
CA ALA A 29 -9.42 22.48 -13.64
C ALA A 29 -9.69 21.29 -14.57
N PRO A 30 -10.95 20.85 -14.75
CA PRO A 30 -11.25 19.85 -15.76
C PRO A 30 -10.80 20.43 -17.09
N ASP A 31 -9.86 19.74 -17.75
CA ASP A 31 -9.47 20.08 -19.11
C ASP A 31 -10.73 20.18 -19.97
N ALA A 32 -10.88 21.27 -20.70
CA ALA A 32 -12.06 21.54 -21.49
C ALA A 32 -12.41 20.32 -22.36
N VAL A 33 -13.60 19.79 -22.16
CA VAL A 33 -14.16 18.74 -23.01
C VAL A 33 -14.34 19.35 -24.40
N GLY A 34 -13.48 19.00 -25.39
CA GLY A 34 -13.69 19.42 -26.76
C GLY A 34 -12.48 19.64 -27.66
N ALA A 35 -11.25 19.62 -27.17
CA ALA A 35 -10.11 19.66 -28.07
C ALA A 35 -9.94 18.27 -28.71
N THR A 36 -10.11 18.18 -30.04
CA THR A 36 -9.75 16.99 -30.82
C THR A 36 -8.24 16.76 -30.69
N ARG A 37 -7.88 15.90 -29.74
CA ARG A 37 -6.48 15.58 -29.46
C ARG A 37 -6.02 14.55 -30.46
N THR A 38 -5.23 15.00 -31.46
CA THR A 38 -4.64 14.10 -32.45
C THR A 38 -3.27 13.63 -32.00
N CYS A 39 -3.11 12.32 -31.93
CA CYS A 39 -1.81 11.67 -31.71
C CYS A 39 -1.56 10.63 -32.82
N SER A 40 -0.29 10.43 -33.14
CA SER A 40 0.22 9.29 -33.87
C SER A 40 1.19 8.49 -32.98
N SER A 41 1.67 7.36 -33.47
CA SER A 41 2.71 6.58 -32.79
C SER A 41 4.00 7.39 -32.57
N THR A 42 4.29 8.36 -33.44
CA THR A 42 5.50 9.21 -33.43
C THR A 42 5.31 10.49 -32.62
N THR A 43 4.10 10.79 -32.12
CA THR A 43 3.88 11.97 -31.27
C THR A 43 4.77 11.91 -30.03
N ALA A 44 5.61 12.93 -29.82
CA ALA A 44 6.49 13.03 -28.66
C ALA A 44 5.68 12.95 -27.35
N VAL A 45 6.24 12.30 -26.33
CA VAL A 45 5.56 12.08 -25.03
C VAL A 45 5.12 13.42 -24.40
N ALA A 46 5.96 14.46 -24.50
CA ALA A 46 5.67 15.80 -23.95
C ALA A 46 4.42 16.45 -24.56
N ASN A 47 4.06 16.06 -25.79
CA ASN A 47 2.91 16.60 -26.53
C ASN A 47 1.66 15.74 -26.40
N ARG A 48 1.74 14.61 -25.66
CA ARG A 48 0.58 13.74 -25.45
C ARG A 48 -0.30 14.27 -24.32
N PRO A 49 -1.62 14.33 -24.51
CA PRO A 49 -2.53 14.78 -23.47
C PRO A 49 -2.60 13.77 -22.32
N THR A 50 -3.01 14.24 -21.15
CA THR A 50 -3.48 13.36 -20.09
C THR A 50 -4.76 12.66 -20.54
N LEU A 51 -4.82 11.33 -20.41
CA LEU A 51 -5.99 10.52 -20.78
C LEU A 51 -6.59 9.86 -19.54
N ARG A 52 -7.92 9.77 -19.51
CA ARG A 52 -8.69 9.16 -18.43
C ARG A 52 -9.96 8.48 -18.97
N TYR A 53 -10.65 7.76 -18.10
CA TYR A 53 -11.94 7.15 -18.43
C TYR A 53 -12.91 8.17 -19.02
N GLY A 54 -13.55 7.81 -20.15
CA GLY A 54 -14.47 8.66 -20.90
C GLY A 54 -13.83 9.39 -22.08
N ASP A 55 -12.50 9.55 -22.13
CA ASP A 55 -11.82 10.19 -23.26
C ASP A 55 -11.95 9.38 -24.55
N THR A 56 -11.93 10.07 -25.70
CA THR A 56 -12.03 9.45 -27.04
C THR A 56 -10.98 10.07 -27.99
N GLY A 57 -10.76 9.42 -29.13
CA GLY A 57 -9.96 9.93 -30.23
C GLY A 57 -8.66 9.17 -30.48
N SER A 58 -7.80 9.76 -31.35
CA SER A 58 -6.58 9.11 -31.83
C SER A 58 -5.55 8.87 -30.73
N CYS A 59 -5.45 9.76 -29.73
CA CYS A 59 -4.54 9.57 -28.60
C CYS A 59 -4.93 8.35 -27.75
N VAL A 60 -6.24 8.08 -27.61
CA VAL A 60 -6.74 6.87 -26.96
C VAL A 60 -6.40 5.64 -27.79
N LYS A 61 -6.54 5.70 -29.12
CA LYS A 61 -6.11 4.59 -30.01
C LYS A 61 -4.63 4.30 -29.87
N VAL A 62 -3.78 5.33 -29.83
CA VAL A 62 -2.32 5.16 -29.60
C VAL A 62 -2.04 4.49 -28.26
N LEU A 63 -2.69 4.93 -27.19
CA LEU A 63 -2.58 4.30 -25.86
C LEU A 63 -2.98 2.80 -25.93
N GLN A 64 -4.13 2.52 -26.51
CA GLN A 64 -4.66 1.17 -26.62
C GLN A 64 -3.74 0.25 -27.40
N ASN A 65 -3.18 0.71 -28.52
CA ASN A 65 -2.20 -0.07 -29.29
C ASN A 65 -0.94 -0.37 -28.49
N ILE A 66 -0.44 0.60 -27.70
CA ILE A 66 0.72 0.39 -26.83
C ILE A 66 0.39 -0.65 -25.73
N LEU A 67 -0.79 -0.57 -25.13
CA LEU A 67 -1.22 -1.52 -24.10
C LEU A 67 -1.36 -2.93 -24.66
N LEU A 68 -2.01 -3.09 -25.82
CA LEU A 68 -2.15 -4.38 -26.50
C LEU A 68 -0.79 -4.96 -26.90
N GLY A 69 0.11 -4.14 -27.47
CA GLY A 69 1.47 -4.56 -27.83
C GLY A 69 2.32 -4.98 -26.61
N LYS A 70 1.95 -4.54 -25.41
CA LYS A 70 2.57 -4.96 -24.13
C LYS A 70 1.82 -6.11 -23.45
N GLY A 71 0.80 -6.69 -24.10
CA GLY A 71 0.03 -7.82 -23.57
C GLY A 71 -1.07 -7.46 -22.57
N TYR A 72 -1.44 -6.18 -22.45
CA TYR A 72 -2.54 -5.75 -21.58
C TYR A 72 -3.86 -5.75 -22.35
N SER A 73 -4.75 -6.69 -22.06
CA SER A 73 -6.10 -6.72 -22.63
C SER A 73 -6.90 -5.46 -22.26
N ILE A 74 -7.50 -4.83 -23.24
CA ILE A 74 -8.37 -3.65 -23.11
C ILE A 74 -9.86 -3.98 -23.26
N GLY A 75 -10.22 -5.26 -23.26
CA GLY A 75 -11.60 -5.71 -23.49
C GLY A 75 -11.98 -5.85 -24.98
N SER A 76 -11.05 -5.54 -25.88
CA SER A 76 -11.16 -5.79 -27.33
C SER A 76 -9.80 -6.17 -27.88
N SER A 77 -9.77 -6.83 -29.05
CA SER A 77 -8.53 -7.21 -29.75
C SER A 77 -7.92 -6.06 -30.57
N TYR A 78 -8.60 -4.94 -30.68
CA TYR A 78 -8.15 -3.76 -31.42
C TYR A 78 -8.44 -2.45 -30.70
N ALA A 79 -7.72 -1.39 -31.07
CA ALA A 79 -7.88 -0.07 -30.50
C ALA A 79 -9.17 0.62 -30.98
N THR A 80 -10.12 0.77 -30.10
CA THR A 80 -11.45 1.34 -30.39
C THR A 80 -11.43 2.88 -30.48
N GLY A 81 -10.48 3.52 -29.79
CA GLY A 81 -10.42 4.96 -29.62
C GLY A 81 -11.32 5.51 -28.52
N THR A 82 -11.94 4.63 -27.72
CA THR A 82 -12.73 5.01 -26.53
C THR A 82 -12.05 4.48 -25.27
N PHE A 83 -11.74 5.36 -24.32
CA PHE A 83 -11.17 4.98 -23.03
C PHE A 83 -12.30 4.46 -22.12
N GLY A 84 -12.75 3.24 -22.38
CA GLY A 84 -13.76 2.54 -21.59
C GLY A 84 -13.17 1.78 -20.40
N SER A 85 -14.02 0.98 -19.73
CA SER A 85 -13.64 0.19 -18.54
C SER A 85 -12.50 -0.79 -18.80
N GLY A 86 -12.45 -1.42 -19.97
CA GLY A 86 -11.36 -2.30 -20.36
C GLY A 86 -10.01 -1.59 -20.48
N THR A 87 -9.99 -0.39 -21.09
CA THR A 87 -8.79 0.45 -21.16
C THR A 87 -8.37 0.91 -19.77
N LEU A 88 -9.32 1.32 -18.92
CA LEU A 88 -9.07 1.69 -17.54
C LEU A 88 -8.40 0.56 -16.75
N GLY A 89 -8.94 -0.65 -16.87
CA GLY A 89 -8.37 -1.84 -16.25
C GLY A 89 -6.94 -2.12 -16.73
N ALA A 90 -6.71 -2.04 -18.05
CA ALA A 90 -5.40 -2.23 -18.65
C ALA A 90 -4.37 -1.20 -18.15
N VAL A 91 -4.75 0.06 -18.07
CA VAL A 91 -3.88 1.14 -17.53
C VAL A 91 -3.53 0.85 -16.08
N ARG A 92 -4.49 0.52 -15.23
CA ARG A 92 -4.24 0.19 -13.82
C ARG A 92 -3.35 -1.03 -13.66
N ARG A 93 -3.57 -2.09 -14.45
CA ARG A 93 -2.68 -3.26 -14.46
C ARG A 93 -1.25 -2.88 -14.85
N TYR A 94 -1.08 -2.06 -15.89
CA TYR A 94 0.24 -1.56 -16.26
C TYR A 94 0.89 -0.73 -15.12
N GLN A 95 0.15 0.22 -14.56
CA GLN A 95 0.63 1.04 -13.45
C GLN A 95 1.07 0.20 -12.24
N SER A 96 0.36 -0.90 -11.95
CA SER A 96 0.71 -1.80 -10.84
C SER A 96 2.07 -2.51 -11.01
N THR A 97 2.57 -2.63 -12.25
CA THR A 97 3.88 -3.25 -12.52
C THR A 97 5.07 -2.32 -12.32
N LYS A 98 4.83 -1.03 -12.10
CA LYS A 98 5.88 -0.01 -11.93
C LYS A 98 5.75 0.65 -10.56
N LEU A 99 6.77 0.49 -9.72
CA LEU A 99 6.75 0.96 -8.33
C LEU A 99 6.51 2.48 -8.22
N THR A 100 7.01 3.25 -9.19
CA THR A 100 6.93 4.72 -9.20
C THR A 100 5.62 5.28 -9.74
N LEU A 101 4.72 4.45 -10.29
CA LEU A 101 3.43 4.90 -10.81
C LEU A 101 2.32 4.81 -9.75
N VAL A 102 1.44 5.80 -9.75
CA VAL A 102 0.17 5.73 -9.03
C VAL A 102 -0.79 4.81 -9.81
N ILE A 103 -1.54 3.96 -9.13
CA ILE A 103 -2.55 3.09 -9.76
C ILE A 103 -3.90 3.82 -9.75
N ASP A 104 -3.99 4.92 -10.49
CA ASP A 104 -5.20 5.76 -10.58
C ASP A 104 -6.01 5.52 -11.86
N GLY A 105 -5.40 4.88 -12.86
CA GLY A 105 -6.00 4.70 -14.17
C GLY A 105 -5.89 5.94 -15.06
N VAL A 106 -5.11 6.95 -14.67
CA VAL A 106 -4.87 8.16 -15.45
C VAL A 106 -3.53 8.06 -16.18
N VAL A 107 -3.51 8.36 -17.46
CA VAL A 107 -2.29 8.34 -18.29
C VAL A 107 -1.76 9.76 -18.42
N GLY A 108 -1.16 10.26 -17.35
CA GLY A 108 -0.43 11.54 -17.34
C GLY A 108 0.99 11.41 -17.90
N PRO A 109 1.79 12.51 -17.89
CA PRO A 109 3.14 12.56 -18.49
C PRO A 109 4.06 11.42 -18.00
N THR A 110 4.03 11.12 -16.69
CA THR A 110 4.86 10.04 -16.11
C THR A 110 4.44 8.67 -16.63
N THR A 111 3.13 8.39 -16.68
CA THR A 111 2.61 7.11 -17.20
C THR A 111 2.92 6.98 -18.70
N TRP A 112 2.72 8.05 -19.50
CA TRP A 112 3.10 8.07 -20.90
C TRP A 112 4.58 7.78 -21.12
N ASN A 113 5.45 8.43 -20.34
CA ASN A 113 6.90 8.21 -20.46
C ASN A 113 7.27 6.74 -20.20
N ARG A 114 6.68 6.12 -19.19
CA ARG A 114 6.92 4.70 -18.88
C ARG A 114 6.35 3.76 -19.94
N LEU A 115 5.20 4.09 -20.52
CA LEU A 115 4.58 3.29 -21.58
C LEU A 115 5.43 3.30 -22.87
N VAL A 116 5.97 4.46 -23.24
CA VAL A 116 6.69 4.66 -24.51
C VAL A 116 8.18 4.31 -24.37
N ASN A 117 8.85 4.90 -23.39
CA ASN A 117 10.31 4.80 -23.25
C ASN A 117 10.73 3.67 -22.28
N GLY A 118 9.77 3.05 -21.59
CA GLY A 118 10.07 2.04 -20.58
C GLY A 118 10.70 2.62 -19.32
N GLY A 119 11.56 1.83 -18.66
CA GLY A 119 12.27 2.22 -17.45
C GLY A 119 11.39 2.23 -16.20
N GLY A 120 11.96 2.76 -15.11
CA GLY A 120 11.38 2.70 -13.77
C GLY A 120 11.56 1.34 -13.09
N THR A 121 11.62 1.36 -11.76
CA THR A 121 11.76 0.13 -10.96
C THR A 121 10.55 -0.76 -11.17
N THR A 122 10.78 -1.99 -11.60
CA THR A 122 9.74 -3.02 -11.71
C THR A 122 9.33 -3.44 -10.31
N TYR A 123 8.03 -3.52 -10.08
CA TYR A 123 7.49 -3.99 -8.81
C TYR A 123 7.63 -5.52 -8.71
N SER A 124 8.26 -6.00 -7.64
CA SER A 124 8.26 -7.42 -7.27
C SER A 124 7.07 -7.71 -6.37
N ILE A 125 6.27 -8.72 -6.70
CA ILE A 125 5.14 -9.13 -5.87
C ILE A 125 5.64 -9.75 -4.55
N SER A 126 6.76 -10.47 -4.57
CA SER A 126 7.28 -11.14 -3.38
C SER A 126 7.96 -10.17 -2.42
N SER A 127 8.91 -9.39 -2.91
CA SER A 127 9.63 -8.41 -2.08
C SER A 127 8.83 -7.12 -1.84
N GLY A 128 7.72 -6.94 -2.55
CA GLY A 128 6.81 -5.80 -2.38
C GLY A 128 7.48 -4.46 -2.73
N PRO A 129 7.22 -3.40 -1.95
CA PRO A 129 7.84 -2.09 -2.15
C PRO A 129 9.25 -1.98 -1.58
N ASN A 130 9.86 -3.07 -1.13
CA ASN A 130 11.22 -3.06 -0.60
C ASN A 130 12.24 -2.79 -1.72
N THR A 131 12.90 -1.65 -1.63
CA THR A 131 14.00 -1.27 -2.55
C THR A 131 15.35 -1.22 -1.85
N SER A 132 15.38 -1.59 -0.56
CA SER A 132 16.61 -1.68 0.24
C SER A 132 17.13 -3.12 0.28
N ALA A 133 18.38 -3.28 0.71
CA ALA A 133 18.94 -4.60 0.99
C ALA A 133 18.48 -5.17 2.36
N ARG A 134 17.55 -4.52 3.05
CA ARG A 134 17.08 -4.95 4.37
C ARG A 134 16.00 -5.99 4.28
N VAL A 135 16.01 -6.93 5.22
CA VAL A 135 14.96 -7.94 5.37
C VAL A 135 13.73 -7.31 6.04
N ILE A 136 12.56 -7.57 5.49
CA ILE A 136 11.28 -7.17 6.06
C ILE A 136 10.69 -8.34 6.83
N LEU A 137 10.44 -8.12 8.12
CA LEU A 137 9.69 -9.05 8.95
C LEU A 137 8.20 -8.72 8.84
N SER A 138 7.40 -9.62 8.29
CA SER A 138 5.96 -9.40 8.14
C SER A 138 5.13 -10.46 8.84
N PHE A 139 3.96 -10.04 9.36
CA PHE A 139 3.07 -10.90 10.14
C PHE A 139 1.62 -10.69 9.70
N ASP A 140 0.94 -11.79 9.39
CA ASP A 140 -0.43 -11.82 8.93
C ASP A 140 -1.43 -12.17 10.04
N ASP A 141 -2.72 -12.09 9.73
CA ASP A 141 -3.90 -12.54 10.48
C ASP A 141 -4.22 -11.73 11.75
N CYS A 142 -4.20 -12.36 12.89
CA CYS A 142 -4.69 -11.80 14.14
C CYS A 142 -3.82 -12.20 15.33
N PRO A 143 -3.40 -11.25 16.16
CA PRO A 143 -2.71 -11.58 17.40
C PRO A 143 -3.64 -12.29 18.39
N LYS A 144 -3.06 -13.03 19.34
CA LYS A 144 -3.81 -13.76 20.37
C LYS A 144 -4.70 -12.84 21.22
N SER A 145 -4.22 -11.62 21.48
CA SER A 145 -4.96 -10.58 22.21
C SER A 145 -4.46 -9.19 21.83
N TYR A 146 -5.20 -8.13 22.20
CA TYR A 146 -4.76 -6.75 22.01
C TYR A 146 -3.48 -6.44 22.81
N SER A 147 -3.32 -6.99 24.02
CA SER A 147 -2.11 -6.82 24.83
C SER A 147 -0.90 -7.51 24.19
N ALA A 148 -1.06 -8.67 23.59
CA ALA A 148 0.00 -9.34 22.84
C ALA A 148 0.41 -8.51 21.61
N PHE A 149 -0.56 -7.92 20.91
CA PHE A 149 -0.30 -6.98 19.81
C PHE A 149 0.52 -5.77 20.26
N GLN A 150 0.08 -5.08 21.34
CA GLN A 150 0.79 -3.93 21.87
C GLN A 150 2.22 -4.27 22.31
N SER A 151 2.40 -5.40 23.00
CA SER A 151 3.72 -5.87 23.46
C SER A 151 4.67 -6.13 22.30
N ALA A 152 4.20 -6.77 21.22
CA ALA A 152 5.02 -7.06 20.05
C ALA A 152 5.41 -5.76 19.32
N VAL A 153 4.44 -4.86 19.10
CA VAL A 153 4.62 -3.56 18.43
C VAL A 153 5.63 -2.68 19.19
N LEU A 154 5.42 -2.49 20.48
CA LEU A 154 6.34 -1.71 21.31
C LEU A 154 7.71 -2.38 21.46
N GLY A 155 7.71 -3.71 21.56
CA GLY A 155 8.94 -4.51 21.57
C GLY A 155 9.78 -4.30 20.30
N ALA A 156 9.17 -4.40 19.11
CA ALA A 156 9.84 -4.14 17.85
C ALA A 156 10.34 -2.70 17.73
N LYS A 157 9.51 -1.70 18.12
CA LYS A 157 9.90 -0.30 18.17
C LYS A 157 11.13 -0.08 19.05
N SER A 158 11.15 -0.66 20.25
CA SER A 158 12.30 -0.54 21.18
C SER A 158 13.59 -1.13 20.62
N LEU A 159 13.49 -2.07 19.70
CA LEU A 159 14.60 -2.67 18.96
C LEU A 159 14.97 -1.88 17.69
N GLY A 160 14.27 -0.80 17.38
CA GLY A 160 14.45 -0.05 16.13
C GLY A 160 14.01 -0.82 14.88
N VAL A 161 13.09 -1.78 15.01
CA VAL A 161 12.59 -2.63 13.91
C VAL A 161 11.19 -2.17 13.49
N ALA A 162 11.01 -1.90 12.20
CA ALA A 162 9.68 -1.78 11.61
C ALA A 162 9.16 -3.15 11.17
N LEU A 163 7.90 -3.43 11.48
CA LEU A 163 7.17 -4.60 11.02
C LEU A 163 6.21 -4.22 9.89
N VAL A 164 5.92 -5.16 9.01
CA VAL A 164 4.76 -5.09 8.12
C VAL A 164 3.68 -6.00 8.68
N LEU A 165 2.53 -5.44 8.98
CA LEU A 165 1.42 -6.11 9.64
C LEU A 165 0.22 -6.16 8.69
N ALA A 166 -0.31 -7.36 8.48
CA ALA A 166 -1.43 -7.62 7.58
C ALA A 166 -2.61 -8.20 8.36
N PRO A 167 -3.34 -7.38 9.15
CA PRO A 167 -4.48 -7.85 9.92
C PRO A 167 -5.67 -8.15 9.02
N THR A 168 -6.48 -9.15 9.38
CA THR A 168 -7.82 -9.31 8.81
C THR A 168 -8.78 -8.24 9.34
N GLY A 169 -9.80 -7.87 8.55
CA GLY A 169 -10.83 -6.93 8.99
C GLY A 169 -11.58 -7.42 10.22
N ASN A 170 -11.86 -8.73 10.29
CA ASN A 170 -12.49 -9.34 11.47
C ASN A 170 -11.65 -9.19 12.73
N CYS A 171 -10.33 -9.27 12.62
CA CYS A 171 -9.42 -9.04 13.74
C CYS A 171 -9.52 -7.61 14.29
N ILE A 172 -9.59 -6.64 13.36
CA ILE A 172 -9.74 -5.23 13.71
C ILE A 172 -11.09 -4.98 14.37
N SER A 173 -12.17 -5.49 13.77
CA SER A 173 -13.54 -5.36 14.31
C SER A 173 -13.69 -6.01 15.67
N ALA A 174 -12.95 -7.09 15.96
CA ALA A 174 -12.90 -7.73 17.27
C ALA A 174 -12.04 -6.98 18.31
N GLY A 175 -11.48 -5.82 17.96
CA GLY A 175 -10.65 -5.00 18.86
C GLY A 175 -9.30 -5.62 19.21
N ARG A 176 -8.84 -6.64 18.47
CA ARG A 176 -7.55 -7.30 18.74
C ARG A 176 -6.36 -6.66 18.02
N PHE A 177 -6.64 -5.75 17.07
CA PHE A 177 -5.63 -5.02 16.31
C PHE A 177 -6.10 -3.56 16.07
N SER A 178 -5.15 -2.62 16.12
CA SER A 178 -5.39 -1.21 15.79
C SER A 178 -4.41 -0.73 14.71
N PRO A 179 -4.90 -0.46 13.49
CA PRO A 179 -4.05 0.06 12.42
C PRO A 179 -3.38 1.40 12.76
N SER A 180 -4.09 2.30 13.43
CA SER A 180 -3.57 3.60 13.85
C SER A 180 -2.48 3.45 14.90
N TYR A 181 -2.68 2.57 15.89
CA TYR A 181 -1.66 2.29 16.92
C TYR A 181 -0.37 1.70 16.31
N ALA A 182 -0.49 0.74 15.40
CA ALA A 182 0.67 0.18 14.71
C ALA A 182 1.46 1.27 13.98
N ARG A 183 0.78 2.13 13.21
CA ARG A 183 1.40 3.23 12.46
C ARG A 183 2.04 4.28 13.37
N ALA A 184 1.38 4.68 14.45
CA ALA A 184 1.92 5.63 15.44
C ALA A 184 3.20 5.11 16.13
N ASN A 185 3.43 3.79 16.07
CA ASN A 185 4.61 3.13 16.59
C ASN A 185 5.62 2.70 15.50
N GLY A 186 5.50 3.25 14.29
CA GLY A 186 6.48 3.07 13.23
C GLY A 186 6.38 1.75 12.46
N HIS A 187 5.21 1.10 12.46
CA HIS A 187 4.96 -0.13 11.71
C HIS A 187 4.06 0.13 10.50
N TYR A 188 4.22 -0.67 9.47
CA TYR A 188 3.42 -0.60 8.24
C TYR A 188 2.22 -1.54 8.35
N VAL A 189 1.06 -1.09 7.87
CA VAL A 189 -0.16 -1.90 7.86
C VAL A 189 -0.64 -2.05 6.43
N ILE A 190 -0.83 -3.29 5.98
CA ILE A 190 -1.33 -3.65 4.66
C ILE A 190 -2.65 -4.40 4.78
N ASN A 191 -3.40 -4.51 3.67
CA ASN A 191 -4.68 -5.20 3.64
C ASN A 191 -4.50 -6.73 3.61
N HIS A 192 -5.34 -7.47 4.36
CA HIS A 192 -5.36 -8.94 4.35
C HIS A 192 -6.79 -9.49 4.27
N SER A 193 -7.64 -8.86 3.49
CA SER A 193 -9.09 -9.13 3.39
C SER A 193 -9.85 -8.88 4.70
N ILE A 194 -11.18 -9.02 4.67
CA ILE A 194 -12.03 -8.90 5.86
C ILE A 194 -12.04 -10.21 6.64
N SER A 195 -12.36 -11.33 6.00
CA SER A 195 -12.67 -12.61 6.66
C SER A 195 -11.76 -13.77 6.25
N HIS A 196 -10.63 -13.47 5.58
CA HIS A 196 -9.62 -14.45 5.19
C HIS A 196 -10.10 -15.57 4.24
N PRO A 197 -10.95 -15.31 3.21
CA PRO A 197 -11.29 -16.34 2.24
C PRO A 197 -10.15 -16.52 1.22
N ASN A 198 -10.14 -17.67 0.52
CA ASN A 198 -9.35 -17.79 -0.71
C ASN A 198 -9.97 -16.88 -1.77
N LEU A 199 -9.29 -15.76 -2.08
CA LEU A 199 -9.82 -14.72 -2.97
C LEU A 199 -9.98 -15.20 -4.41
N SER A 200 -9.18 -16.17 -4.87
CA SER A 200 -9.29 -16.73 -6.23
C SER A 200 -10.58 -17.53 -6.47
N ASN A 201 -11.28 -17.92 -5.39
CA ASN A 201 -12.56 -18.59 -5.47
C ASN A 201 -13.76 -17.62 -5.50
N LEU A 202 -13.51 -16.32 -5.49
CA LEU A 202 -14.54 -15.29 -5.37
C LEU A 202 -14.76 -14.53 -6.67
N SER A 203 -15.98 -14.00 -6.84
CA SER A 203 -16.27 -13.06 -7.92
C SER A 203 -15.49 -11.75 -7.70
N TYR A 204 -15.29 -10.99 -8.77
CA TYR A 204 -14.63 -9.67 -8.73
C TYR A 204 -15.25 -8.71 -7.69
N SER A 205 -16.59 -8.65 -7.63
CA SER A 205 -17.28 -7.82 -6.65
C SER A 205 -17.04 -8.27 -5.22
N SER A 206 -17.04 -9.59 -4.98
CA SER A 206 -16.76 -10.17 -3.67
C SER A 206 -15.31 -9.94 -3.25
N VAL A 207 -14.35 -10.06 -4.16
CA VAL A 207 -12.94 -9.71 -3.87
C VAL A 207 -12.85 -8.23 -3.47
N ARG A 208 -13.45 -7.32 -4.24
CA ARG A 208 -13.44 -5.89 -3.91
C ARG A 208 -14.08 -5.57 -2.56
N TYR A 209 -15.13 -6.29 -2.18
CA TYR A 209 -15.71 -6.21 -0.84
C TYR A 209 -14.70 -6.63 0.23
N GLN A 210 -14.07 -7.78 0.05
CA GLN A 210 -13.04 -8.31 0.97
C GLN A 210 -11.84 -7.37 1.15
N LEU A 211 -11.54 -6.53 0.18
CA LEU A 211 -10.48 -5.52 0.28
C LEU A 211 -10.90 -4.25 1.07
N GLY A 212 -12.10 -4.21 1.64
CA GLY A 212 -12.65 -3.11 2.43
C GLY A 212 -12.39 -3.23 3.93
N SER A 213 -11.26 -3.78 4.38
CA SER A 213 -10.93 -3.94 5.81
C SER A 213 -11.01 -2.62 6.59
N PRO A 214 -11.70 -2.59 7.75
CA PRO A 214 -11.93 -1.36 8.50
C PRO A 214 -10.61 -0.71 8.95
N GLY A 215 -10.49 0.62 8.81
CA GLY A 215 -9.32 1.39 9.23
C GLY A 215 -8.01 1.09 8.49
N VAL A 216 -8.02 0.18 7.51
CA VAL A 216 -6.85 -0.11 6.69
C VAL A 216 -6.87 0.72 5.43
N VAL A 217 -6.17 1.85 5.45
CA VAL A 217 -5.86 2.65 4.26
C VAL A 217 -4.46 2.31 3.82
N THR A 218 -4.30 1.79 2.61
CA THR A 218 -3.01 1.27 2.13
C THR A 218 -2.96 1.16 0.61
N SER A 219 -1.75 1.19 0.04
CA SER A 219 -1.49 0.90 -1.38
C SER A 219 -1.05 -0.56 -1.61
N TYR A 220 -1.06 -1.38 -0.58
CA TYR A 220 -0.59 -2.77 -0.64
C TYR A 220 -1.53 -3.69 0.11
N GLY A 221 -1.60 -4.94 -0.34
CA GLY A 221 -2.28 -5.97 0.41
C GLY A 221 -1.76 -7.36 0.06
N ARG A 222 -1.94 -8.26 0.98
CA ARG A 222 -1.56 -9.66 0.84
C ARG A 222 -2.84 -10.50 0.71
N PRO A 223 -3.01 -11.22 -0.41
CA PRO A 223 -4.12 -12.17 -0.52
C PRO A 223 -3.95 -13.30 0.49
N PRO A 224 -5.01 -13.69 1.21
CA PRO A 224 -4.99 -14.91 2.02
C PRO A 224 -4.47 -16.11 1.24
N TYR A 225 -3.67 -16.95 1.88
CA TYR A 225 -3.01 -18.13 1.28
C TYR A 225 -2.04 -17.81 0.14
N GLY A 226 -1.69 -16.54 -0.07
CA GLY A 226 -0.93 -16.10 -1.24
C GLY A 226 -1.67 -16.32 -2.57
N SER A 227 -2.95 -16.64 -2.52
CA SER A 227 -3.72 -17.06 -3.69
C SER A 227 -4.28 -15.86 -4.46
N TYR A 228 -3.84 -15.71 -5.71
CA TYR A 228 -4.35 -14.68 -6.60
C TYR A 228 -4.32 -15.10 -8.06
N ASP A 229 -5.37 -14.75 -8.76
CA ASP A 229 -5.54 -14.89 -10.21
C ASP A 229 -5.67 -13.52 -10.88
N PHE A 230 -6.13 -13.51 -12.12
CA PHE A 230 -6.39 -12.27 -12.88
C PHE A 230 -7.48 -11.41 -12.22
N THR A 231 -8.56 -12.04 -11.73
CA THR A 231 -9.69 -11.36 -11.07
C THR A 231 -9.24 -10.65 -9.79
N VAL A 232 -8.43 -11.31 -8.99
CA VAL A 232 -7.86 -10.74 -7.75
C VAL A 232 -6.95 -9.57 -8.08
N ARG A 233 -6.05 -9.72 -9.07
CA ARG A 233 -5.16 -8.62 -9.51
C ARG A 233 -5.94 -7.39 -9.94
N ASP A 234 -7.01 -7.58 -10.71
CA ASP A 234 -7.88 -6.47 -11.17
C ASP A 234 -8.59 -5.79 -10.00
N ALA A 235 -9.09 -6.57 -9.05
CA ALA A 235 -9.74 -6.03 -7.86
C ALA A 235 -8.77 -5.19 -7.02
N TYR A 236 -7.55 -5.68 -6.76
CA TYR A 236 -6.50 -4.91 -6.08
C TYR A 236 -6.17 -3.61 -6.83
N ALA A 237 -5.90 -3.71 -8.14
CA ALA A 237 -5.60 -2.55 -8.96
C ALA A 237 -6.75 -1.53 -8.98
N SER A 238 -8.02 -1.98 -8.99
CA SER A 238 -9.20 -1.11 -8.93
C SER A 238 -9.32 -0.33 -7.60
N LYS A 239 -8.70 -0.82 -6.54
CA LYS A 239 -8.59 -0.17 -5.23
C LYS A 239 -7.29 0.64 -5.07
N GLY A 240 -6.48 0.78 -6.13
CA GLY A 240 -5.18 1.44 -6.07
C GLY A 240 -4.13 0.65 -5.28
N MET A 241 -4.35 -0.65 -5.08
CA MET A 241 -3.45 -1.51 -4.31
C MET A 241 -2.62 -2.42 -5.22
N ARG A 242 -1.40 -2.74 -4.76
CA ARG A 242 -0.53 -3.79 -5.29
C ARG A 242 -0.58 -5.01 -4.39
N ILE A 243 -0.49 -6.19 -5.00
CA ILE A 243 -0.34 -7.45 -4.26
C ILE A 243 1.10 -7.55 -3.76
N TRP A 244 1.26 -7.89 -2.48
CA TRP A 244 2.54 -8.12 -1.85
C TRP A 244 2.52 -9.45 -1.09
N THR A 245 3.21 -10.47 -1.62
CA THR A 245 3.35 -11.80 -1.03
C THR A 245 4.60 -11.86 -0.14
N TRP A 246 5.50 -12.82 -0.33
CA TRP A 246 6.72 -13.02 0.44
C TRP A 246 7.78 -13.76 -0.38
N ASP A 247 9.03 -13.67 0.07
CA ASP A 247 10.17 -14.42 -0.47
C ASP A 247 10.47 -15.65 0.41
N VAL A 248 10.29 -15.53 1.73
CA VAL A 248 10.57 -16.59 2.71
C VAL A 248 9.30 -16.91 3.51
N ASP A 249 8.81 -18.14 3.41
CA ASP A 249 7.71 -18.66 4.24
C ASP A 249 8.29 -19.44 5.43
N THR A 250 8.04 -18.98 6.64
CA THR A 250 8.53 -19.65 7.85
C THR A 250 7.72 -20.89 8.23
N SER A 251 6.54 -21.04 7.66
CA SER A 251 5.57 -22.10 8.02
C SER A 251 5.29 -22.18 9.54
N ASP A 252 5.27 -21.03 10.22
CA ASP A 252 5.06 -20.95 11.68
C ASP A 252 3.69 -21.45 12.07
N TYR A 253 2.70 -21.35 11.17
CA TYR A 253 1.34 -21.89 11.32
C TYR A 253 1.25 -23.41 11.44
N THR A 254 2.33 -24.14 11.20
CA THR A 254 2.39 -25.60 11.45
C THR A 254 2.76 -25.96 12.88
N GLY A 255 2.79 -24.97 13.79
CA GLY A 255 3.11 -25.18 15.20
C GLY A 255 4.60 -25.12 15.54
N ARG A 256 5.43 -24.55 14.66
CA ARG A 256 6.88 -24.38 14.92
C ARG A 256 7.12 -23.60 16.21
N THR A 257 8.13 -24.01 16.94
CA THR A 257 8.62 -23.27 18.12
C THR A 257 9.24 -21.93 17.70
N GLN A 258 9.32 -20.98 18.62
CA GLN A 258 9.99 -19.71 18.38
C GLN A 258 11.41 -19.90 17.83
N ALA A 259 12.19 -20.82 18.42
CA ALA A 259 13.55 -21.09 17.99
C ALA A 259 13.63 -21.63 16.55
N GLN A 260 12.69 -22.50 16.15
CA GLN A 260 12.62 -23.01 14.79
C GLN A 260 12.28 -21.90 13.78
N VAL A 261 11.34 -21.00 14.11
CA VAL A 261 10.99 -19.87 13.25
C VAL A 261 12.19 -18.92 13.12
N VAL A 262 12.81 -18.53 14.23
CA VAL A 262 14.01 -17.66 14.22
C VAL A 262 15.12 -18.26 13.37
N ASN A 263 15.43 -19.56 13.57
CA ASN A 263 16.46 -20.25 12.78
C ASN A 263 16.10 -20.25 11.29
N HIS A 264 14.83 -20.49 10.94
CA HIS A 264 14.39 -20.48 9.55
C HIS A 264 14.60 -19.10 8.91
N VAL A 265 14.18 -18.01 9.58
CA VAL A 265 14.39 -16.64 9.11
C VAL A 265 15.87 -16.36 8.89
N VAL A 266 16.71 -16.68 9.88
CA VAL A 266 18.15 -16.40 9.81
C VAL A 266 18.82 -17.21 8.70
N THR A 267 18.43 -18.48 8.53
CA THR A 267 19.05 -19.38 7.54
C THR A 267 18.73 -18.98 6.11
N TYR A 268 17.45 -18.70 5.82
CA TYR A 268 16.98 -18.61 4.43
C TYR A 268 16.83 -17.18 3.91
N SER A 269 16.78 -16.16 4.78
CA SER A 269 16.64 -14.79 4.29
C SER A 269 17.89 -14.27 3.60
N ARG A 270 17.68 -13.49 2.56
CA ARG A 270 18.64 -12.76 1.74
C ARG A 270 18.36 -11.26 1.81
N ALA A 271 19.26 -10.48 1.24
CA ALA A 271 19.10 -9.03 1.12
C ALA A 271 17.83 -8.67 0.32
N GLY A 272 16.96 -7.85 0.91
CA GLY A 272 15.73 -7.37 0.28
C GLY A 272 14.51 -8.27 0.44
N ASP A 273 14.63 -9.43 1.07
CA ASP A 273 13.54 -10.38 1.23
C ASP A 273 12.43 -9.88 2.17
N THR A 274 11.22 -10.30 1.87
CA THR A 274 10.06 -10.23 2.77
C THR A 274 9.79 -11.61 3.37
N VAL A 275 9.75 -11.68 4.68
CA VAL A 275 9.50 -12.90 5.45
C VAL A 275 8.05 -12.96 5.89
N LEU A 276 7.36 -14.08 5.63
CA LEU A 276 6.02 -14.38 6.12
C LEU A 276 6.06 -15.08 7.47
N MET A 277 5.33 -14.52 8.41
CA MET A 277 4.96 -15.08 9.71
C MET A 277 3.52 -14.68 10.04
N HIS A 278 2.96 -15.17 11.14
CA HIS A 278 1.59 -14.88 11.55
C HIS A 278 1.52 -14.38 13.00
N MET A 279 0.66 -13.40 13.28
CA MET A 279 0.55 -12.76 14.59
C MET A 279 0.00 -13.68 15.69
N GLY A 280 -0.71 -14.74 15.31
CA GLY A 280 -1.26 -15.74 16.24
C GLY A 280 -0.25 -16.77 16.76
N TRP A 281 0.98 -16.80 16.20
CA TRP A 281 1.95 -17.86 16.46
C TRP A 281 3.16 -17.39 17.28
N ASN A 282 4.13 -18.26 17.47
CA ASN A 282 5.16 -18.16 18.53
C ASN A 282 6.22 -17.08 18.29
N ALA A 283 6.33 -16.52 17.07
CA ALA A 283 7.36 -15.54 16.74
C ALA A 283 6.89 -14.07 16.85
N PHE A 284 5.61 -13.81 17.11
CA PHE A 284 5.09 -12.44 17.24
C PHE A 284 5.31 -11.89 18.67
N ASN A 285 6.57 -11.68 19.04
CA ASN A 285 6.97 -11.12 20.34
C ASN A 285 8.37 -10.49 20.27
N LYS A 286 8.71 -9.69 21.27
CA LYS A 286 9.99 -8.94 21.33
C LYS A 286 11.20 -9.87 21.29
N SER A 287 11.18 -11.01 22.00
CA SER A 287 12.35 -11.89 22.09
C SER A 287 12.65 -12.56 20.75
N ALA A 288 11.63 -13.03 20.01
CA ALA A 288 11.79 -13.58 18.67
C ALA A 288 12.33 -12.51 17.68
N ILE A 289 11.75 -11.30 17.71
CA ILE A 289 12.18 -10.20 16.83
C ILE A 289 13.64 -9.80 17.12
N ALA A 290 14.04 -9.75 18.39
CA ALA A 290 15.41 -9.49 18.79
C ALA A 290 16.39 -10.57 18.29
N ALA A 291 16.01 -11.84 18.43
CA ALA A 291 16.82 -12.97 17.98
C ALA A 291 16.95 -12.99 16.44
N MET A 292 15.87 -12.74 15.69
CA MET A 292 15.92 -12.59 14.23
C MET A 292 16.83 -11.44 13.82
N LYS A 293 16.68 -10.26 14.44
CA LYS A 293 17.54 -9.10 14.17
C LYS A 293 19.02 -9.42 14.40
N SER A 294 19.35 -10.03 15.52
CA SER A 294 20.73 -10.38 15.87
C SER A 294 21.31 -11.44 14.92
N GLY A 295 20.56 -12.50 14.64
CA GLY A 295 21.00 -13.56 13.74
C GLY A 295 21.18 -13.08 12.30
N LEU A 296 20.31 -12.21 11.79
CA LEU A 296 20.47 -11.59 10.48
C LEU A 296 21.67 -10.66 10.44
N ALA A 297 21.89 -9.86 11.50
CA ALA A 297 23.06 -8.99 11.61
C ALA A 297 24.38 -9.77 11.58
N ALA A 298 24.44 -10.95 12.22
CA ALA A 298 25.61 -11.85 12.17
C ALA A 298 25.91 -12.36 10.75
N LYS A 299 24.90 -12.35 9.84
CA LYS A 299 25.07 -12.66 8.41
C LYS A 299 25.34 -11.41 7.55
N GLY A 300 25.51 -10.24 8.14
CA GLY A 300 25.64 -8.98 7.40
C GLY A 300 24.32 -8.42 6.85
N LEU A 301 23.16 -8.96 7.26
CA LEU A 301 21.84 -8.52 6.82
C LEU A 301 21.20 -7.58 7.85
N GLY A 302 20.70 -6.44 7.37
CA GLY A 302 19.89 -5.55 8.20
C GLY A 302 18.42 -5.89 8.13
N VAL A 303 17.65 -5.52 9.16
CA VAL A 303 16.18 -5.54 9.13
C VAL A 303 15.63 -4.13 8.86
N CYS A 304 14.39 -4.04 8.43
CA CYS A 304 13.70 -2.77 8.19
C CYS A 304 13.71 -1.91 9.44
N ARG A 305 14.17 -0.65 9.33
CA ARG A 305 14.30 0.29 10.46
C ARG A 305 12.97 0.91 10.79
N ASN A 306 12.71 1.06 12.10
CA ASN A 306 11.52 1.76 12.56
C ASN A 306 11.69 3.28 12.37
N PRO A 307 10.81 3.96 11.61
CA PRO A 307 10.90 5.40 11.37
C PRO A 307 10.24 6.26 12.46
N GLY A 308 9.80 5.65 13.57
CA GLY A 308 9.04 6.31 14.64
C GLY A 308 7.54 6.31 14.37
N THR A 309 7.10 6.80 13.23
CA THR A 309 5.71 6.78 12.77
C THR A 309 5.65 6.42 11.29
N THR A 310 4.53 5.85 10.85
CA THR A 310 4.25 5.61 9.43
C THR A 310 2.91 6.22 9.04
N THR A 311 2.78 6.56 7.77
CA THR A 311 1.52 6.94 7.14
C THR A 311 1.02 5.82 6.23
N PRO A 312 -0.26 5.85 5.81
CA PRO A 312 -0.72 5.00 4.72
C PRO A 312 0.20 5.13 3.51
N THR A 313 0.69 4.00 2.98
CA THR A 313 1.61 3.99 1.85
C THR A 313 0.85 4.22 0.54
N TYR A 314 1.02 5.40 -0.06
CA TYR A 314 0.63 5.70 -1.44
C TYR A 314 1.89 5.80 -2.29
N PRO A 315 1.95 5.19 -3.33
CA PRO A 315 2.70 4.17 -4.06
C PRO A 315 4.21 4.25 -3.87
N LYS A 316 4.68 4.70 -2.74
CA LYS A 316 6.11 4.88 -2.48
C LYS A 316 6.70 3.65 -1.80
N THR A 317 7.99 3.55 -1.93
CA THR A 317 8.82 2.58 -1.22
C THR A 317 8.55 2.63 0.29
N ILE A 318 8.59 1.49 0.94
CA ILE A 318 8.71 1.46 2.39
C ILE A 318 10.08 2.06 2.73
N GLY A 319 10.09 3.04 3.62
CA GLY A 319 11.32 3.69 4.07
C GLY A 319 12.12 2.78 5.02
N CYS A 320 12.51 1.63 4.54
CA CYS A 320 13.42 0.77 5.31
C CYS A 320 14.83 1.34 5.30
#